data_d4a62336825f36bc63fba5b798d42d6f
#
_entry.id   d4a62336825f36bc63fba5b798d42d6f
#
_cell.length_a   1.000
_cell.length_b   1.000
_cell.length_c   1.000
_cell.angle_alpha   90.00
_cell.angle_beta   90.00
_cell.angle_gamma   90.00
#
_symmetry.space_group_name_H-M   'P 1'
#
loop_
_entity.id
_entity.type
_entity.pdbx_description
1 polymer ?
#
loop_
_entity_poly.entity_id
_entity_poly.type
_entity_poly.pdbx_seq_one_letter_code
_entity_poly.pdbx_strand_id
1 'polypeptide(L)'
;SDLAAILYARSVGVEVHISTQCNVTNFEVVRFFAQYADVIVLAREVVLEQVMEIHRRIVGEDLRGPNGGLIKIEMFAHGALCMAVSGKCYLSLHEKNASANRGACNQICRRAYTVKDRENEVELDIENEYIMSPKDLCTIGFINKMIDAGVRVFKIEGRARSAEYVRTVCECYNEAINAYLDDTYSADKIRIWKKRLATVFNRGFWEGYYAGRPVAEHSEHYGSAATRRKVYVGKVTNFYKRISVAEVLVEA
;
A
#
# COMPACT_ATOMS: atom_id res chain seq x y z
N SER A 1 3.15 14.12 -7.62
CA SER A 1 3.92 14.00 -8.87
C SER A 1 3.85 15.26 -9.74
N ASP A 2 3.04 16.24 -9.38
CA ASP A 2 2.98 17.53 -10.06
C ASP A 2 4.08 18.47 -9.53
N LEU A 3 4.98 18.91 -10.41
CA LEU A 3 6.14 19.72 -9.99
C LEU A 3 5.71 21.13 -9.51
N ALA A 4 4.69 21.74 -10.12
CA ALA A 4 4.19 23.04 -9.69
C ALA A 4 3.60 22.96 -8.28
N ALA A 5 2.83 21.89 -7.97
CA ALA A 5 2.29 21.67 -6.64
C ALA A 5 3.41 21.42 -5.60
N ILE A 6 4.48 20.68 -5.98
CA ILE A 6 5.65 20.46 -5.12
C ILE A 6 6.33 21.80 -4.77
N LEU A 7 6.61 22.63 -5.78
CA LEU A 7 7.27 23.92 -5.59
C LEU A 7 6.39 24.86 -4.76
N TYR A 8 5.09 24.89 -5.01
CA TYR A 8 4.14 25.69 -4.23
C TYR A 8 4.08 25.24 -2.77
N ALA A 9 3.91 23.92 -2.51
CA ALA A 9 3.88 23.38 -1.15
C ALA A 9 5.13 23.80 -0.37
N ARG A 10 6.30 23.70 -1.00
CA ARG A 10 7.55 24.19 -0.41
C ARG A 10 7.56 25.68 -0.11
N SER A 11 7.07 26.50 -1.04
CA SER A 11 7.07 27.97 -0.86
C SER A 11 6.22 28.44 0.32
N VAL A 12 5.23 27.61 0.73
CA VAL A 12 4.36 27.88 1.88
C VAL A 12 4.72 27.04 3.13
N GLY A 13 5.87 26.36 3.13
CA GLY A 13 6.38 25.62 4.30
C GLY A 13 5.70 24.29 4.59
N VAL A 14 5.00 23.70 3.62
CA VAL A 14 4.36 22.36 3.78
C VAL A 14 5.38 21.27 3.46
N GLU A 15 5.49 20.26 4.34
CA GLU A 15 6.32 19.07 4.12
C GLU A 15 5.86 18.31 2.88
N VAL A 16 6.81 17.93 2.05
CA VAL A 16 6.55 17.25 0.77
C VAL A 16 7.02 15.81 0.82
N HIS A 17 6.12 14.88 0.46
CA HIS A 17 6.44 13.49 0.16
C HIS A 17 6.37 13.24 -1.34
N ILE A 18 7.47 12.78 -1.95
CA ILE A 18 7.48 12.41 -3.37
C ILE A 18 6.72 11.10 -3.55
N SER A 19 5.67 11.14 -4.37
CA SER A 19 4.78 9.99 -4.60
C SER A 19 5.46 8.89 -5.43
N THR A 20 5.01 7.62 -5.27
CA THR A 20 5.34 6.51 -6.18
C THR A 20 5.05 6.80 -7.64
N GLN A 21 4.18 7.77 -7.96
CA GLN A 21 3.94 8.21 -9.35
C GLN A 21 5.17 8.82 -10.01
N CYS A 22 6.17 9.24 -9.23
CA CYS A 22 7.47 9.68 -9.75
C CYS A 22 8.40 8.52 -10.08
N ASN A 23 7.99 7.28 -9.78
CA ASN A 23 8.70 6.03 -10.09
C ASN A 23 10.18 6.05 -9.69
N VAL A 24 10.46 6.40 -8.43
CA VAL A 24 11.81 6.49 -7.88
C VAL A 24 12.35 5.08 -7.61
N THR A 25 13.39 4.67 -8.33
CA THR A 25 13.94 3.31 -8.27
C THR A 25 15.43 3.25 -7.95
N ASN A 26 16.11 4.39 -7.89
CA ASN A 26 17.55 4.46 -7.68
C ASN A 26 17.96 5.73 -6.93
N PHE A 27 19.19 5.73 -6.44
CA PHE A 27 19.72 6.82 -5.63
C PHE A 27 19.84 8.15 -6.38
N GLU A 28 20.15 8.17 -7.66
CA GLU A 28 20.33 9.43 -8.40
C GLU A 28 19.00 10.20 -8.51
N VAL A 29 17.89 9.47 -8.66
CA VAL A 29 16.56 10.07 -8.63
C VAL A 29 16.18 10.52 -7.21
N VAL A 30 16.58 9.78 -6.17
CA VAL A 30 16.43 10.22 -4.76
C VAL A 30 17.19 11.53 -4.54
N ARG A 31 18.46 11.62 -4.99
CA ARG A 31 19.27 12.84 -4.91
C ARG A 31 18.61 14.03 -5.62
N PHE A 32 18.04 13.79 -6.79
CA PHE A 32 17.32 14.83 -7.52
C PHE A 32 16.13 15.38 -6.71
N PHE A 33 15.29 14.48 -6.15
CA PHE A 33 14.11 14.91 -5.40
C PHE A 33 14.41 15.40 -3.99
N ALA A 34 15.59 15.12 -3.43
CA ALA A 34 16.02 15.62 -2.13
C ALA A 34 16.05 17.16 -2.06
N GLN A 35 16.16 17.85 -3.21
CA GLN A 35 16.08 19.30 -3.29
C GLN A 35 14.67 19.84 -2.95
N TYR A 36 13.65 19.00 -3.03
CA TYR A 36 12.25 19.41 -2.96
C TYR A 36 11.47 18.72 -1.82
N ALA A 37 11.96 17.64 -1.28
CA ALA A 37 11.23 16.82 -0.32
C ALA A 37 12.14 16.17 0.70
N ASP A 38 11.62 15.92 1.89
CA ASP A 38 12.31 15.23 2.99
C ASP A 38 12.00 13.75 3.01
N VAL A 39 10.91 13.34 2.37
CA VAL A 39 10.44 11.95 2.29
C VAL A 39 10.23 11.54 0.85
N ILE A 40 10.77 10.39 0.47
CA ILE A 40 10.67 9.87 -0.89
C ILE A 40 10.09 8.46 -0.88
N VAL A 41 8.93 8.31 -1.54
CA VAL A 41 8.28 7.01 -1.70
C VAL A 41 8.93 6.28 -2.87
N LEU A 42 9.61 5.18 -2.60
CA LEU A 42 10.19 4.35 -3.65
C LEU A 42 9.12 3.61 -4.45
N ALA A 43 9.43 3.27 -5.68
CA ALA A 43 8.59 2.40 -6.50
C ALA A 43 8.38 1.05 -5.82
N ARG A 44 7.23 0.42 -6.06
CA ARG A 44 6.86 -0.85 -5.40
C ARG A 44 7.63 -2.06 -5.93
N GLU A 45 8.26 -1.89 -7.07
CA GLU A 45 9.06 -2.89 -7.74
C GLU A 45 10.51 -2.98 -7.22
N VAL A 46 10.91 -2.04 -6.36
CA VAL A 46 12.27 -2.00 -5.78
C VAL A 46 12.40 -3.09 -4.71
N VAL A 47 13.44 -3.92 -4.83
CA VAL A 47 13.76 -4.97 -3.84
C VAL A 47 14.52 -4.42 -2.64
N LEU A 48 14.49 -5.13 -1.50
CA LEU A 48 15.10 -4.63 -0.26
C LEU A 48 16.61 -4.38 -0.37
N GLU A 49 17.34 -5.16 -1.17
CA GLU A 49 18.76 -4.95 -1.40
C GLU A 49 19.04 -3.60 -2.09
N GLN A 50 18.18 -3.19 -3.02
CA GLN A 50 18.27 -1.87 -3.65
C GLN A 50 17.93 -0.76 -2.65
N VAL A 51 16.95 -0.99 -1.77
CA VAL A 51 16.60 -0.05 -0.69
C VAL A 51 17.79 0.16 0.25
N MET A 52 18.45 -0.93 0.66
CA MET A 52 19.66 -0.88 1.50
C MET A 52 20.77 -0.05 0.84
N GLU A 53 21.01 -0.26 -0.46
CA GLU A 53 22.03 0.50 -1.20
C GLU A 53 21.66 1.99 -1.28
N ILE A 54 20.40 2.32 -1.57
CA ILE A 54 19.91 3.70 -1.58
C ILE A 54 20.12 4.33 -0.19
N HIS A 55 19.74 3.62 0.88
CA HIS A 55 19.90 4.13 2.25
C HIS A 55 21.37 4.32 2.62
N ARG A 56 22.24 3.36 2.29
CA ARG A 56 23.69 3.46 2.52
C ARG A 56 24.25 4.71 1.88
N ARG A 57 23.84 5.03 0.66
CA ARG A 57 24.28 6.23 -0.06
C ARG A 57 23.70 7.52 0.55
N ILE A 58 22.43 7.51 0.98
CA ILE A 58 21.83 8.66 1.71
C ILE A 58 22.67 9.01 2.93
N VAL A 59 23.05 8.00 3.73
CA VAL A 59 23.87 8.20 4.94
C VAL A 59 25.30 8.57 4.59
N GLY A 60 25.92 7.84 3.64
CA GLY A 60 27.34 8.03 3.28
C GLY A 60 27.64 9.38 2.62
N GLU A 61 26.68 9.93 1.89
CA GLU A 61 26.80 11.24 1.22
C GLU A 61 26.13 12.38 2.01
N ASP A 62 25.64 12.10 3.24
CA ASP A 62 24.90 13.05 4.11
C ASP A 62 23.78 13.77 3.34
N LEU A 63 23.01 13.02 2.53
CA LEU A 63 21.98 13.59 1.68
C LEU A 63 20.79 14.08 2.49
N ARG A 64 20.63 15.41 2.55
CA ARG A 64 19.61 16.07 3.37
C ARG A 64 18.52 16.67 2.51
N GLY A 65 17.31 16.67 3.08
CA GLY A 65 16.16 17.35 2.52
C GLY A 65 16.06 18.82 2.92
N PRO A 66 15.02 19.51 2.46
CA PRO A 66 14.82 20.94 2.72
C PRO A 66 14.75 21.34 4.19
N ASN A 67 14.32 20.45 5.07
CA ASN A 67 14.24 20.70 6.52
C ASN A 67 15.53 20.36 7.26
N GLY A 68 16.62 20.06 6.53
CA GLY A 68 17.95 19.80 7.08
C GLY A 68 18.17 18.40 7.65
N GLY A 69 17.13 17.55 7.70
CA GLY A 69 17.25 16.13 8.09
C GLY A 69 17.70 15.25 6.93
N LEU A 70 18.26 14.07 7.24
CA LEU A 70 18.52 13.05 6.21
C LEU A 70 17.21 12.67 5.51
N ILE A 71 17.31 12.41 4.21
CA ILE A 71 16.18 11.93 3.41
C ILE A 71 15.64 10.63 4.01
N LYS A 72 14.31 10.58 4.20
CA LYS A 72 13.60 9.41 4.69
C LYS A 72 13.04 8.60 3.52
N ILE A 73 13.31 7.31 3.52
CA ILE A 73 12.70 6.38 2.58
C ILE A 73 11.32 5.99 3.09
N GLU A 74 10.30 6.16 2.24
CA GLU A 74 8.94 5.68 2.46
C GLU A 74 8.66 4.50 1.53
N MET A 75 8.05 3.42 2.06
CA MET A 75 7.61 2.27 1.29
C MET A 75 6.21 1.82 1.70
N PHE A 76 5.46 1.24 0.76
CA PHE A 76 4.20 0.61 1.09
C PHE A 76 4.43 -0.60 2.01
N ALA A 77 3.64 -0.68 3.08
CA ALA A 77 3.67 -1.77 4.04
C ALA A 77 2.46 -2.70 3.93
N HIS A 78 1.27 -2.14 3.60
CA HIS A 78 0.05 -2.92 3.59
C HIS A 78 -0.98 -2.37 2.61
N GLY A 79 -1.80 -3.28 2.05
CA GLY A 79 -3.02 -2.98 1.32
C GLY A 79 -2.93 -3.21 -0.19
N ALA A 80 -3.87 -2.63 -0.91
CA ALA A 80 -4.05 -2.91 -2.33
C ALA A 80 -2.81 -2.62 -3.16
N LEU A 81 -2.28 -3.63 -3.84
CA LEU A 81 -1.21 -3.48 -4.81
C LEU A 81 -1.80 -3.19 -6.19
N CYS A 82 -1.24 -2.25 -6.91
CA CYS A 82 -1.63 -1.96 -8.29
C CYS A 82 -0.87 -2.89 -9.24
N MET A 83 -1.55 -3.43 -10.25
CA MET A 83 -0.90 -4.24 -11.28
C MET A 83 0.01 -3.43 -12.21
N ALA A 84 -0.25 -2.14 -12.34
CA ALA A 84 0.49 -1.27 -13.25
C ALA A 84 1.57 -0.48 -12.49
N VAL A 85 2.63 -0.11 -13.20
CA VAL A 85 3.58 0.90 -12.73
C VAL A 85 2.82 2.15 -12.33
N SER A 86 3.16 2.73 -11.17
CA SER A 86 2.44 3.86 -10.60
C SER A 86 2.39 5.05 -11.57
N GLY A 87 1.17 5.56 -11.78
CA GLY A 87 0.94 6.68 -12.71
C GLY A 87 0.95 6.33 -14.19
N LYS A 88 0.98 5.04 -14.58
CA LYS A 88 1.03 4.59 -15.98
C LYS A 88 -0.16 3.73 -16.38
N CYS A 89 -1.28 3.77 -15.64
CA CYS A 89 -2.47 3.00 -15.93
C CYS A 89 -3.54 3.84 -16.63
N TYR A 90 -3.99 3.37 -17.80
CA TYR A 90 -5.04 4.01 -18.61
C TYR A 90 -6.38 3.25 -18.63
N LEU A 91 -6.52 2.12 -17.92
CA LEU A 91 -7.72 1.29 -17.94
C LEU A 91 -8.99 2.07 -17.59
N SER A 92 -8.97 2.84 -16.51
CA SER A 92 -10.13 3.65 -16.09
C SER A 92 -10.38 4.82 -17.04
N LEU A 93 -9.34 5.39 -17.65
CA LEU A 93 -9.48 6.46 -18.63
C LEU A 93 -10.13 5.94 -19.90
N HIS A 94 -9.66 4.80 -20.40
CA HIS A 94 -10.19 4.19 -21.62
C HIS A 94 -11.67 3.79 -21.48
N GLU A 95 -12.03 3.11 -20.37
CA GLU A 95 -13.38 2.54 -20.22
C GLU A 95 -14.40 3.54 -19.67
N LYS A 96 -13.98 4.48 -18.80
CA LYS A 96 -14.87 5.36 -18.02
C LYS A 96 -14.55 6.84 -18.17
N ASN A 97 -13.64 7.22 -19.05
CA ASN A 97 -13.12 8.59 -19.14
C ASN A 97 -12.68 9.17 -17.77
N ALA A 98 -12.14 8.31 -16.91
CA ALA A 98 -11.77 8.63 -15.54
C ALA A 98 -10.28 8.39 -15.29
N SER A 99 -9.49 9.47 -15.10
CA SER A 99 -8.04 9.37 -14.94
C SER A 99 -7.64 8.85 -13.57
N ALA A 100 -7.04 7.67 -13.53
CA ALA A 100 -6.48 7.09 -12.29
C ALA A 100 -5.39 7.98 -11.68
N ASN A 101 -4.58 8.66 -12.51
CA ASN A 101 -3.54 9.58 -12.07
C ASN A 101 -4.09 10.83 -11.38
N ARG A 102 -5.32 11.22 -11.71
CA ARG A 102 -6.05 12.31 -11.06
C ARG A 102 -6.94 11.82 -9.91
N GLY A 103 -6.74 10.59 -9.44
CA GLY A 103 -7.47 10.04 -8.32
C GLY A 103 -8.78 9.31 -8.68
N ALA A 104 -9.17 9.19 -9.96
CA ALA A 104 -10.43 8.58 -10.41
C ALA A 104 -10.22 7.13 -10.91
N CYS A 105 -9.52 6.30 -10.14
CA CYS A 105 -9.34 4.88 -10.46
C CYS A 105 -10.61 4.09 -10.15
N ASN A 106 -11.23 3.49 -11.17
CA ASN A 106 -12.43 2.65 -11.05
C ASN A 106 -12.10 1.16 -10.80
N GLN A 107 -10.84 0.82 -10.58
CA GLN A 107 -10.37 -0.54 -10.31
C GLN A 107 -10.82 -1.58 -11.37
N ILE A 108 -10.77 -1.21 -12.63
CA ILE A 108 -11.15 -2.08 -13.77
C ILE A 108 -10.37 -3.40 -13.75
N CYS A 109 -9.09 -3.36 -13.36
CA CYS A 109 -8.23 -4.54 -13.21
C CYS A 109 -8.71 -5.56 -12.15
N ARG A 110 -9.75 -5.27 -11.38
CA ARG A 110 -10.27 -6.17 -10.33
C ARG A 110 -11.45 -7.03 -10.79
N ARG A 111 -11.82 -6.94 -12.08
CA ARG A 111 -12.86 -7.77 -12.69
C ARG A 111 -12.28 -9.09 -13.19
N ALA A 112 -13.15 -10.05 -13.44
CA ALA A 112 -12.81 -11.27 -14.18
C ALA A 112 -12.59 -10.93 -15.66
N TYR A 113 -11.63 -11.59 -16.29
CA TYR A 113 -11.29 -11.41 -17.70
C TYR A 113 -11.05 -12.76 -18.38
N THR A 114 -11.45 -12.83 -19.65
CA THR A 114 -11.01 -13.88 -20.56
C THR A 114 -9.96 -13.30 -21.49
N VAL A 115 -8.83 -13.96 -21.61
CA VAL A 115 -7.72 -13.55 -22.49
C VAL A 115 -7.57 -14.57 -23.60
N LYS A 116 -7.57 -14.09 -24.86
CA LYS A 116 -7.38 -14.92 -26.05
C LYS A 116 -6.23 -14.35 -26.89
N ASP A 117 -5.22 -15.17 -27.16
CA ASP A 117 -4.21 -14.89 -28.18
C ASP A 117 -4.83 -15.14 -29.55
N ARG A 118 -4.83 -14.11 -30.41
CA ARG A 118 -5.42 -14.19 -31.77
C ARG A 118 -4.40 -14.60 -32.82
N GLU A 119 -3.12 -14.52 -32.54
CA GLU A 119 -2.06 -14.75 -33.53
C GLU A 119 -1.67 -16.23 -33.60
N ASN A 120 -1.69 -16.93 -32.47
CA ASN A 120 -1.21 -18.30 -32.37
C ASN A 120 -2.33 -19.33 -32.15
N GLU A 121 -3.60 -18.91 -32.12
CA GLU A 121 -4.78 -19.75 -31.78
C GLU A 121 -4.64 -20.50 -30.42
N VAL A 122 -3.63 -20.14 -29.64
CA VAL A 122 -3.41 -20.68 -28.30
C VAL A 122 -4.35 -19.96 -27.35
N GLU A 123 -5.34 -20.66 -26.84
CA GLU A 123 -6.05 -20.20 -25.65
C GLU A 123 -5.07 -20.41 -24.48
N LEU A 124 -4.59 -19.31 -23.91
CA LEU A 124 -3.94 -19.36 -22.59
C LEU A 124 -5.02 -19.83 -21.62
N ASP A 125 -4.95 -21.09 -21.22
CA ASP A 125 -5.78 -21.63 -20.15
C ASP A 125 -5.34 -20.99 -18.85
N ILE A 126 -5.95 -19.82 -18.56
CA ILE A 126 -5.67 -19.05 -17.37
C ILE A 126 -6.63 -19.58 -16.32
N GLU A 127 -6.15 -20.45 -15.46
CA GLU A 127 -6.92 -21.02 -14.34
C GLU A 127 -7.57 -19.97 -13.43
N ASN A 128 -7.13 -18.70 -13.53
CA ASN A 128 -7.60 -17.60 -12.70
C ASN A 128 -8.10 -16.42 -13.55
N GLU A 129 -9.41 -16.20 -13.58
CA GLU A 129 -10.04 -15.07 -14.27
C GLU A 129 -9.59 -13.68 -13.76
N TYR A 130 -8.99 -13.60 -12.58
CA TYR A 130 -8.53 -12.34 -11.96
C TYR A 130 -7.06 -12.02 -12.24
N ILE A 131 -6.60 -12.31 -13.43
CA ILE A 131 -5.21 -12.17 -13.91
C ILE A 131 -4.58 -10.79 -13.71
N MET A 132 -5.40 -9.74 -13.64
CA MET A 132 -4.95 -8.37 -13.39
C MET A 132 -5.20 -7.90 -11.96
N SER A 133 -5.63 -8.78 -11.05
CA SER A 133 -5.97 -8.43 -9.68
C SER A 133 -4.95 -9.00 -8.68
N PRO A 134 -3.82 -8.33 -8.43
CA PRO A 134 -2.85 -8.79 -7.43
C PRO A 134 -3.50 -8.93 -6.05
N LYS A 135 -3.02 -9.90 -5.27
CA LYS A 135 -3.29 -9.98 -3.82
C LYS A 135 -2.84 -8.69 -3.13
N ASP A 136 -3.36 -8.44 -1.95
CA ASP A 136 -2.98 -7.27 -1.17
C ASP A 136 -1.58 -7.46 -0.56
N LEU A 137 -0.77 -6.41 -0.59
CA LEU A 137 0.55 -6.39 0.04
C LEU A 137 0.41 -6.58 1.56
N CYS A 138 1.26 -7.41 2.14
CA CYS A 138 1.37 -7.59 3.59
C CYS A 138 2.82 -7.86 4.00
N THR A 139 3.49 -6.84 4.52
CA THR A 139 4.91 -6.92 4.92
C THR A 139 5.12 -7.24 6.40
N ILE A 140 4.05 -7.49 7.15
CA ILE A 140 4.13 -7.67 8.61
C ILE A 140 5.01 -8.86 9.03
N GLY A 141 5.23 -9.81 8.12
CA GLY A 141 6.11 -10.95 8.35
C GLY A 141 7.60 -10.67 8.22
N PHE A 142 7.95 -9.50 7.67
CA PHE A 142 9.36 -9.09 7.44
C PHE A 142 9.57 -7.58 7.61
N ILE A 143 8.74 -6.91 8.42
CA ILE A 143 8.83 -5.47 8.69
C ILE A 143 10.21 -5.11 9.28
N ASN A 144 10.80 -6.00 10.09
CA ASN A 144 12.16 -5.88 10.61
C ASN A 144 13.18 -5.69 9.47
N LYS A 145 13.13 -6.51 8.42
CA LYS A 145 14.03 -6.39 7.26
C LYS A 145 13.86 -5.05 6.53
N MET A 146 12.64 -4.50 6.48
CA MET A 146 12.41 -3.19 5.91
C MET A 146 13.05 -2.08 6.76
N ILE A 147 12.94 -2.17 8.08
CA ILE A 147 13.56 -1.22 9.01
C ILE A 147 15.09 -1.29 8.87
N ASP A 148 15.65 -2.51 8.84
CA ASP A 148 17.09 -2.74 8.65
C ASP A 148 17.59 -2.22 7.30
N ALA A 149 16.77 -2.34 6.24
CA ALA A 149 17.06 -1.79 4.92
C ALA A 149 17.02 -0.26 4.87
N GLY A 150 16.60 0.41 5.94
CA GLY A 150 16.60 1.87 6.01
C GLY A 150 15.26 2.52 5.72
N VAL A 151 14.16 1.77 5.64
CA VAL A 151 12.81 2.34 5.56
C VAL A 151 12.50 3.04 6.88
N ARG A 152 12.00 4.29 6.80
CA ARG A 152 11.68 5.11 7.98
C ARG A 152 10.21 5.54 8.01
N VAL A 153 9.50 5.45 6.88
CA VAL A 153 8.08 5.78 6.77
C VAL A 153 7.35 4.59 6.12
N PHE A 154 6.32 4.09 6.80
CA PHE A 154 5.54 2.93 6.36
C PHE A 154 4.17 3.39 5.86
N LYS A 155 3.89 3.14 4.58
CA LYS A 155 2.65 3.57 3.94
C LYS A 155 1.61 2.45 3.93
N ILE A 156 0.44 2.75 4.47
CA ILE A 156 -0.73 1.86 4.44
C ILE A 156 -1.69 2.36 3.37
N GLU A 157 -2.07 1.49 2.43
CA GLU A 157 -3.09 1.80 1.43
C GLU A 157 -4.49 1.50 2.02
N GLY A 158 -5.21 2.55 2.33
CA GLY A 158 -6.54 2.47 2.96
C GLY A 158 -7.67 3.10 2.12
N ARG A 159 -7.41 3.47 0.87
CA ARG A 159 -8.41 4.10 -0.01
C ARG A 159 -9.61 3.18 -0.23
N ALA A 160 -10.80 3.73 -0.07
CA ALA A 160 -12.06 3.00 -0.15
C ALA A 160 -12.13 1.80 0.83
N ARG A 161 -11.51 1.92 1.99
CA ARG A 161 -11.56 0.96 3.09
C ARG A 161 -12.36 1.54 4.27
N SER A 162 -12.93 0.66 5.10
CA SER A 162 -13.65 1.05 6.31
C SER A 162 -12.70 1.59 7.38
N ALA A 163 -13.23 2.39 8.31
CA ALA A 163 -12.46 2.86 9.46
C ALA A 163 -11.89 1.70 10.31
N GLU A 164 -12.63 0.59 10.41
CA GLU A 164 -12.18 -0.62 11.10
C GLU A 164 -10.95 -1.25 10.42
N TYR A 165 -10.92 -1.28 9.07
CA TYR A 165 -9.73 -1.73 8.34
C TYR A 165 -8.52 -0.87 8.70
N VAL A 166 -8.66 0.45 8.58
CA VAL A 166 -7.56 1.38 8.86
C VAL A 166 -7.06 1.20 10.29
N ARG A 167 -7.97 1.16 11.26
CA ARG A 167 -7.64 0.94 12.67
C ARG A 167 -6.88 -0.37 12.87
N THR A 168 -7.43 -1.49 12.41
CA THR A 168 -6.84 -2.82 12.62
C THR A 168 -5.45 -2.91 11.99
N VAL A 169 -5.28 -2.38 10.77
CA VAL A 169 -3.97 -2.39 10.08
C VAL A 169 -2.97 -1.52 10.83
N CYS A 170 -3.34 -0.28 11.19
CA CYS A 170 -2.45 0.62 11.92
C CYS A 170 -2.03 0.04 13.28
N GLU A 171 -2.97 -0.55 14.04
CA GLU A 171 -2.66 -1.20 15.32
C GLU A 171 -1.65 -2.34 15.14
N CYS A 172 -1.89 -3.25 14.17
CA CYS A 172 -0.98 -4.38 13.92
C CYS A 172 0.43 -3.93 13.53
N TYR A 173 0.54 -2.93 12.64
CA TYR A 173 1.85 -2.44 12.21
C TYR A 173 2.56 -1.64 13.29
N ASN A 174 1.84 -0.85 14.08
CA ASN A 174 2.41 -0.16 15.23
C ASN A 174 2.95 -1.15 16.28
N GLU A 175 2.16 -2.19 16.60
CA GLU A 175 2.61 -3.26 17.50
C GLU A 175 3.84 -4.01 16.94
N ALA A 176 3.89 -4.27 15.63
CA ALA A 176 5.01 -4.96 14.99
C ALA A 176 6.29 -4.14 15.02
N ILE A 177 6.20 -2.83 14.76
CA ILE A 177 7.35 -1.91 14.82
C ILE A 177 7.85 -1.79 16.26
N ASN A 178 6.96 -1.61 17.24
CA ASN A 178 7.36 -1.56 18.65
C ASN A 178 7.99 -2.87 19.09
N ALA A 179 7.42 -4.02 18.69
CA ALA A 179 8.01 -5.32 19.02
C ALA A 179 9.42 -5.51 18.44
N TYR A 180 9.69 -4.93 17.25
CA TYR A 180 11.04 -4.92 16.69
C TYR A 180 11.97 -4.03 17.51
N LEU A 181 11.54 -2.83 17.89
CA LEU A 181 12.35 -1.91 18.71
C LEU A 181 12.64 -2.47 20.11
N ASP A 182 11.72 -3.28 20.67
CA ASP A 182 11.81 -3.91 21.98
C ASP A 182 12.45 -5.31 21.93
N ASP A 183 13.01 -5.74 20.79
CA ASP A 183 13.62 -7.06 20.58
C ASP A 183 12.67 -8.25 20.85
N THR A 184 11.36 -8.03 20.69
CA THR A 184 10.31 -9.04 20.96
C THR A 184 9.55 -9.50 19.73
N TYR A 185 9.99 -9.08 18.53
CA TYR A 185 9.41 -9.49 17.25
C TYR A 185 9.62 -10.98 17.00
N SER A 186 8.54 -11.75 16.85
CA SER A 186 8.60 -13.22 16.80
C SER A 186 7.58 -13.81 15.83
N ALA A 187 7.82 -15.07 15.44
CA ALA A 187 6.89 -15.82 14.57
C ALA A 187 5.48 -15.94 15.16
N ASP A 188 5.37 -16.07 16.50
CA ASP A 188 4.08 -16.16 17.18
C ASP A 188 3.31 -14.83 17.11
N LYS A 189 3.97 -13.72 17.34
CA LYS A 189 3.36 -12.38 17.17
C LYS A 189 2.94 -12.14 15.72
N ILE A 190 3.79 -12.49 14.75
CA ILE A 190 3.46 -12.39 13.32
C ILE A 190 2.19 -13.20 13.00
N ARG A 191 2.06 -14.41 13.53
CA ARG A 191 0.86 -15.25 13.34
C ARG A 191 -0.40 -14.59 13.92
N ILE A 192 -0.30 -13.95 15.08
CA ILE A 192 -1.40 -13.22 15.71
C ILE A 192 -1.81 -12.02 14.85
N TRP A 193 -0.86 -11.19 14.41
CA TRP A 193 -1.15 -10.04 13.55
C TRP A 193 -1.74 -10.46 12.21
N LYS A 194 -1.20 -11.50 11.55
CA LYS A 194 -1.77 -12.03 10.30
C LYS A 194 -3.21 -12.48 10.48
N LYS A 195 -3.56 -13.13 11.60
CA LYS A 195 -4.96 -13.49 11.91
C LYS A 195 -5.85 -12.25 12.08
N ARG A 196 -5.38 -11.21 12.77
CA ARG A 196 -6.12 -9.95 12.93
C ARG A 196 -6.31 -9.25 11.58
N LEU A 197 -5.26 -9.13 10.78
CA LEU A 197 -5.32 -8.54 9.44
C LEU A 197 -6.30 -9.29 8.52
N ALA A 198 -6.39 -10.62 8.63
CA ALA A 198 -7.34 -11.43 7.87
C ALA A 198 -8.82 -11.19 8.26
N THR A 199 -9.12 -10.55 9.40
CA THR A 199 -10.51 -10.25 9.81
C THR A 199 -11.12 -9.07 9.08
N VAL A 200 -10.30 -8.20 8.49
CA VAL A 200 -10.72 -7.02 7.73
C VAL A 200 -10.56 -7.26 6.23
N PHE A 201 -11.06 -6.34 5.42
CA PHE A 201 -11.01 -6.47 3.96
C PHE A 201 -9.61 -6.79 3.46
N ASN A 202 -9.47 -7.87 2.67
CA ASN A 202 -8.26 -8.23 1.95
C ASN A 202 -8.61 -9.06 0.70
N ARG A 203 -7.65 -9.24 -0.21
CA ARG A 203 -7.75 -10.08 -1.41
C ARG A 203 -6.79 -11.28 -1.36
N GLY A 204 -6.55 -11.82 -0.17
CA GLY A 204 -5.38 -12.64 0.10
C GLY A 204 -4.15 -11.75 0.28
N PHE A 205 -3.09 -12.31 0.86
CA PHE A 205 -1.86 -11.56 1.16
C PHE A 205 -0.67 -12.15 0.42
N TRP A 206 0.25 -11.28 -0.01
CA TRP A 206 1.57 -11.65 -0.50
C TRP A 206 2.60 -10.57 -0.11
N GLU A 207 3.88 -10.87 -0.32
CA GLU A 207 4.99 -10.04 0.15
C GLU A 207 5.38 -8.93 -0.85
N GLY A 208 4.68 -8.82 -1.97
CA GLY A 208 5.05 -7.90 -3.04
C GLY A 208 6.34 -8.33 -3.74
N TYR A 209 6.99 -7.37 -4.38
CA TYR A 209 8.26 -7.59 -5.10
C TYR A 209 9.50 -7.45 -4.20
N TYR A 210 9.32 -7.10 -2.93
CA TYR A 210 10.41 -6.72 -2.01
C TYR A 210 11.44 -7.83 -1.75
N ALA A 211 11.03 -9.10 -1.88
CA ALA A 211 11.91 -10.25 -1.77
C ALA A 211 12.48 -10.74 -3.12
N GLY A 212 12.34 -9.95 -4.20
CA GLY A 212 12.88 -10.28 -5.52
C GLY A 212 12.08 -11.31 -6.32
N ARG A 213 10.82 -11.57 -5.98
CA ARG A 213 9.96 -12.48 -6.75
C ARG A 213 9.50 -11.83 -8.06
N PRO A 214 9.70 -12.47 -9.23
CA PRO A 214 9.43 -11.85 -10.52
C PRO A 214 7.95 -11.84 -10.92
N VAL A 215 7.11 -12.68 -10.30
CA VAL A 215 5.70 -12.87 -10.68
C VAL A 215 4.78 -12.50 -9.54
N ALA A 216 3.78 -11.65 -9.83
CA ALA A 216 2.77 -11.24 -8.86
C ALA A 216 1.83 -12.41 -8.53
N GLU A 217 1.47 -12.54 -7.26
CA GLU A 217 0.37 -13.42 -6.84
C GLU A 217 -0.96 -12.71 -7.04
N HIS A 218 -1.92 -13.39 -7.68
CA HIS A 218 -3.22 -12.83 -8.02
C HIS A 218 -4.31 -13.30 -7.06
N SER A 219 -5.36 -12.49 -6.93
CA SER A 219 -6.55 -12.83 -6.16
C SER A 219 -7.31 -13.97 -6.83
N GLU A 220 -7.82 -14.89 -6.03
CA GLU A 220 -8.62 -16.03 -6.52
C GLU A 220 -10.13 -15.70 -6.60
N HIS A 221 -10.54 -14.56 -5.99
CA HIS A 221 -11.94 -14.19 -5.87
C HIS A 221 -12.16 -12.70 -6.10
N TYR A 222 -13.38 -12.36 -6.54
CA TYR A 222 -13.84 -10.98 -6.53
C TYR A 222 -14.15 -10.52 -5.10
N GLY A 223 -13.72 -9.31 -4.76
CA GLY A 223 -14.09 -8.68 -3.49
C GLY A 223 -13.16 -9.01 -2.34
N SER A 224 -13.72 -9.39 -1.19
CA SER A 224 -12.99 -9.57 0.06
C SER A 224 -12.88 -11.02 0.47
N ALA A 225 -11.66 -11.44 0.83
CA ALA A 225 -11.36 -12.72 1.48
C ALA A 225 -11.36 -12.62 3.02
N ALA A 226 -11.94 -11.54 3.60
CA ALA A 226 -11.99 -11.35 5.04
C ALA A 226 -12.71 -12.51 5.76
N THR A 227 -12.14 -12.95 6.88
CA THR A 227 -12.71 -14.03 7.71
C THR A 227 -13.92 -13.58 8.55
N ARG A 228 -14.21 -12.27 8.58
CA ARG A 228 -15.39 -11.69 9.25
C ARG A 228 -16.21 -10.88 8.25
N ARG A 229 -17.54 -11.01 8.36
CA ARG A 229 -18.50 -10.24 7.57
C ARG A 229 -19.36 -9.40 8.49
N LYS A 230 -19.55 -8.12 8.14
CA LYS A 230 -20.56 -7.28 8.79
C LYS A 230 -21.94 -7.68 8.28
N VAL A 231 -22.85 -7.86 9.21
CA VAL A 231 -24.28 -8.06 8.91
C VAL A 231 -25.00 -6.79 9.33
N TYR A 232 -25.77 -6.22 8.42
CA TYR A 232 -26.61 -5.08 8.73
C TYR A 232 -27.76 -5.55 9.63
N VAL A 233 -27.94 -4.89 10.75
CA VAL A 233 -29.00 -5.22 11.72
C VAL A 233 -29.99 -4.09 11.93
N GLY A 234 -29.64 -2.86 11.53
CA GLY A 234 -30.52 -1.72 11.69
C GLY A 234 -29.78 -0.39 11.78
N LYS A 235 -30.53 0.66 12.07
CA LYS A 235 -30.03 2.04 12.22
C LYS A 235 -30.07 2.47 13.67
N VAL A 236 -29.00 3.13 14.12
CA VAL A 236 -29.00 3.83 15.41
C VAL A 236 -29.91 5.06 15.30
N THR A 237 -30.99 5.10 16.10
CA THR A 237 -31.96 6.18 16.14
C THR A 237 -31.61 7.20 17.22
N ASN A 238 -30.97 6.77 18.30
CA ASN A 238 -30.55 7.65 19.37
C ASN A 238 -29.33 7.10 20.11
N PHE A 239 -28.56 7.98 20.77
CA PHE A 239 -27.45 7.62 21.63
C PHE A 239 -27.49 8.39 22.95
N TYR A 240 -27.78 7.68 24.04
CA TYR A 240 -27.85 8.21 25.40
C TYR A 240 -26.46 8.30 26.02
N LYS A 241 -25.77 9.43 25.82
CA LYS A 241 -24.35 9.63 26.19
C LYS A 241 -24.04 9.33 27.66
N ARG A 242 -24.98 9.68 28.60
CA ARG A 242 -24.76 9.51 30.06
C ARG A 242 -24.61 8.06 30.49
N ILE A 243 -25.25 7.15 29.80
CA ILE A 243 -25.27 5.72 30.12
C ILE A 243 -24.63 4.86 29.05
N SER A 244 -24.04 5.50 28.00
CA SER A 244 -23.40 4.83 26.88
C SER A 244 -24.25 3.77 26.17
N VAL A 245 -25.56 4.04 26.03
CA VAL A 245 -26.53 3.15 25.40
C VAL A 245 -26.97 3.71 24.06
N ALA A 246 -27.01 2.88 23.04
CA ALA A 246 -27.59 3.19 21.74
C ALA A 246 -28.97 2.55 21.58
N GLU A 247 -29.94 3.33 21.09
CA GLU A 247 -31.22 2.83 20.61
C GLU A 247 -31.07 2.45 19.14
N VAL A 248 -31.45 1.24 18.76
CA VAL A 248 -31.30 0.72 17.40
C VAL A 248 -32.68 0.29 16.88
N LEU A 249 -33.12 0.87 15.76
CA LEU A 249 -34.22 0.35 14.98
C LEU A 249 -33.73 -0.87 14.20
N VAL A 250 -34.16 -2.06 14.63
CA VAL A 250 -33.79 -3.32 13.96
C VAL A 250 -34.65 -3.47 12.71
N GLU A 251 -33.98 -3.60 11.56
CA GLU A 251 -34.60 -3.89 10.27
C GLU A 251 -34.20 -5.33 9.92
N ALA A 252 -35.10 -6.29 10.20
CA ALA A 252 -34.87 -7.72 9.91
C ALA A 252 -35.37 -8.07 8.52
#